data_7e0f375f25dedb23eb9d11e037a38d06
#
_entry.id   7e0f375f25dedb23eb9d11e037a38d06
#
_cell.length_a   1.000
_cell.length_b   1.000
_cell.length_c   1.000
_cell.angle_alpha   90.00
_cell.angle_beta   90.00
_cell.angle_gamma   90.00
#
_symmetry.space_group_name_H-M   'P 1'
#
loop_
_entity.id
_entity.type
_entity.pdbx_description
1 polymer ?
#
loop_
_entity_poly.entity_id
_entity_poly.type
_entity_poly.pdbx_seq_one_letter_code
_entity_poly.pdbx_strand_id
1 'polypeptide(L)'
;MVENEWNGREFTSFEYKEIQVPEDKASFYLDCYENFGWTVDDKFPPQRTGEKILIKMKRNRKIVNKVELTRLQRNFEASMDEI
;
A
#
# COMPACT_ATOMS: atom_id res chain seq x y z
N MET A 1 -2.48 1.77 -30.56
CA MET A 1 -2.40 1.59 -30.12
C MET A 1 -2.68 1.19 -29.78
N VAL A 2 -2.65 0.88 -29.76
CA VAL A 2 -2.86 0.52 -29.30
C VAL A 2 -2.68 0.35 -28.68
N GLU A 3 -2.27 0.18 -28.75
CA GLU A 3 -1.99 0.07 -28.00
C GLU A 3 -2.31 0.40 -27.14
N ASN A 4 -2.74 0.54 -27.09
CA ASN A 4 -3.22 1.18 -26.23
C ASN A 4 -4.28 0.75 -25.40
N GLU A 5 -5.18 0.12 -25.72
CA GLU A 5 -6.20 -0.22 -24.88
C GLU A 5 -5.79 -1.09 -23.77
N TRP A 6 -4.87 -1.94 -23.98
CA TRP A 6 -4.42 -2.83 -22.93
C TRP A 6 -3.71 -2.04 -21.86
N ASN A 7 -2.88 -1.15 -22.29
CA ASN A 7 -2.02 -0.52 -21.32
C ASN A 7 -2.78 0.49 -20.50
N GLY A 8 -3.77 1.12 -21.08
CA GLY A 8 -4.53 2.08 -20.30
C GLY A 8 -5.18 1.46 -19.09
N ARG A 9 -5.72 0.29 -19.27
CA ARG A 9 -6.40 -0.36 -18.16
C ARG A 9 -5.45 -0.65 -17.03
N GLU A 10 -4.28 -1.12 -17.34
CA GLU A 10 -3.39 -1.55 -16.29
C GLU A 10 -2.68 -0.43 -15.61
N PHE A 11 -2.28 0.56 -16.38
CA PHE A 11 -1.46 1.61 -15.82
C PHE A 11 -2.24 2.56 -14.95
N THR A 12 -3.51 2.74 -15.24
CA THR A 12 -4.28 3.71 -14.49
C THR A 12 -5.02 3.13 -13.33
N SER A 13 -4.88 1.83 -13.10
CA SER A 13 -5.69 1.15 -12.10
C SER A 13 -5.11 1.17 -10.70
N PHE A 14 -3.84 1.52 -10.55
CA PHE A 14 -3.19 1.38 -9.25
C PHE A 14 -2.57 2.66 -8.79
N GLU A 15 -2.61 2.88 -7.50
CA GLU A 15 -1.78 3.86 -6.83
C GLU A 15 -0.77 3.10 -5.99
N TYR A 16 0.36 3.73 -5.68
CA TYR A 16 1.49 3.06 -5.05
C TYR A 16 1.90 3.78 -3.79
N LYS A 17 2.44 3.01 -2.84
CA LYS A 17 2.85 3.56 -1.57
C LYS A 17 4.01 2.73 -1.03
N GLU A 18 4.93 3.38 -0.32
CA GLU A 18 6.00 2.69 0.39
C GLU A 18 5.86 2.93 1.87
N ILE A 19 6.14 1.90 2.66
CA ILE A 19 6.25 2.07 4.10
C ILE A 19 7.55 1.47 4.58
N GLN A 20 8.07 2.01 5.67
CA GLN A 20 9.26 1.50 6.33
C GLN A 20 8.90 1.24 7.76
N VAL A 21 8.94 -0.02 8.19
CA VAL A 21 8.44 -0.40 9.49
C VAL A 21 9.42 -1.35 10.16
N PRO A 22 9.42 -1.40 11.50
CA PRO A 22 10.25 -2.37 12.20
C PRO A 22 9.90 -3.79 11.78
N GLU A 23 10.91 -4.63 11.69
CA GLU A 23 10.69 -5.99 11.20
C GLU A 23 9.68 -6.75 12.03
N ASP A 24 9.74 -6.60 13.34
CA ASP A 24 8.85 -7.34 14.22
C ASP A 24 7.41 -6.86 14.18
N LYS A 25 7.16 -5.72 13.55
CA LYS A 25 5.80 -5.20 13.40
C LYS A 25 5.31 -5.21 11.97
N ALA A 26 6.08 -5.80 11.06
CA ALA A 26 5.72 -5.76 9.65
C ALA A 26 4.39 -6.44 9.39
N SER A 27 4.14 -7.59 10.01
CA SER A 27 2.88 -8.30 9.80
C SER A 27 1.69 -7.47 10.25
N PHE A 28 1.83 -6.80 11.38
CA PHE A 28 0.74 -5.97 11.89
C PHE A 28 0.42 -4.84 10.92
N TYR A 29 1.46 -4.15 10.43
CA TYR A 29 1.24 -3.06 9.50
C TYR A 29 0.63 -3.56 8.20
N LEU A 30 1.09 -4.70 7.71
CA LEU A 30 0.55 -5.23 6.47
C LEU A 30 -0.92 -5.58 6.62
N ASP A 31 -1.29 -6.19 7.76
CA ASP A 31 -2.70 -6.52 7.99
C ASP A 31 -3.55 -5.26 8.01
N CYS A 32 -3.07 -4.21 8.65
CA CYS A 32 -3.83 -2.97 8.73
C CYS A 32 -3.99 -2.34 7.36
N TYR A 33 -2.91 -2.26 6.58
CA TYR A 33 -3.00 -1.65 5.26
C TYR A 33 -3.85 -2.48 4.33
N GLU A 34 -3.85 -3.79 4.50
CA GLU A 34 -4.70 -4.64 3.70
C GLU A 34 -6.17 -4.29 3.91
N ASN A 35 -6.53 -3.96 5.14
CA ASN A 35 -7.90 -3.53 5.43
C ASN A 35 -8.26 -2.22 4.75
N PHE A 36 -7.27 -1.44 4.35
CA PHE A 36 -7.48 -0.19 3.63
C PHE A 36 -7.39 -0.37 2.12
N GLY A 37 -7.29 -1.62 1.67
CA GLY A 37 -7.28 -1.92 0.25
C GLY A 37 -5.91 -2.07 -0.37
N TRP A 38 -4.85 -1.95 0.42
CA TRP A 38 -3.49 -2.07 -0.09
C TRP A 38 -3.02 -3.51 -0.11
N THR A 39 -2.22 -3.85 -1.11
CA THR A 39 -1.57 -5.16 -1.19
C THR A 39 -0.10 -4.95 -1.50
N VAL A 40 0.71 -5.91 -1.13
CA VAL A 40 2.13 -5.85 -1.44
C VAL A 40 2.33 -5.99 -2.95
N ASP A 41 3.22 -5.16 -3.49
CA ASP A 41 3.52 -5.21 -4.90
C ASP A 41 4.52 -6.35 -5.15
N ASP A 42 4.08 -7.35 -5.86
CA ASP A 42 4.90 -8.55 -6.10
C ASP A 42 6.18 -8.25 -6.84
N LYS A 43 6.21 -7.17 -7.60
CA LYS A 43 7.38 -6.84 -8.39
C LYS A 43 8.54 -6.35 -7.54
N PHE A 44 8.27 -5.96 -6.31
CA PHE A 44 9.29 -5.38 -5.44
C PHE A 44 9.24 -6.10 -4.10
N PRO A 45 10.05 -7.13 -3.92
CA PRO A 45 10.06 -7.83 -2.65
C PRO A 45 10.51 -6.91 -1.52
N PRO A 46 10.02 -7.14 -0.31
CA PRO A 46 10.42 -6.33 0.83
C PRO A 46 11.93 -6.34 0.99
N GLN A 47 12.50 -5.21 1.37
CA GLN A 47 13.93 -5.06 1.52
C GLN A 47 14.26 -4.62 2.92
N ARG A 48 15.28 -5.24 3.49
CA ARG A 48 15.73 -4.85 4.82
C ARG A 48 16.65 -3.65 4.71
N THR A 49 16.40 -2.63 5.51
CA THR A 49 17.27 -1.48 5.60
C THR A 49 17.53 -1.22 7.08
N GLY A 50 18.67 -1.71 7.56
CA GLY A 50 18.96 -1.63 8.98
C GLY A 50 18.02 -2.51 9.77
N GLU A 51 17.30 -1.93 10.72
CA GLU A 51 16.36 -2.67 11.54
C GLU A 51 14.94 -2.59 11.01
N LYS A 52 14.75 -1.99 9.86
CA LYS A 52 13.42 -1.81 9.30
C LYS A 52 13.30 -2.54 7.98
N ILE A 53 12.07 -2.72 7.58
CA ILE A 53 11.76 -3.35 6.30
C ILE A 53 11.03 -2.33 5.45
N LEU A 54 11.48 -2.16 4.22
CA LEU A 54 10.83 -1.31 3.23
C LEU A 54 9.89 -2.18 2.43
N ILE A 55 8.62 -1.81 2.41
CA ILE A 55 7.59 -2.56 1.71
C ILE A 55 6.88 -1.65 0.74
N LYS A 56 6.79 -2.08 -0.51
CA LYS A 56 6.07 -1.34 -1.54
C LYS A 56 4.71 -1.98 -1.74
N MET A 57 3.68 -1.16 -1.77
CA MET A 57 2.31 -1.62 -1.86
C MET A 57 1.58 -0.90 -2.97
N LYS A 58 0.50 -1.51 -3.42
CA LYS A 58 -0.35 -0.91 -4.44
C LYS A 58 -1.81 -1.08 -4.05
N ARG A 59 -2.66 -0.21 -4.58
CA ARG A 59 -4.09 -0.28 -4.33
C ARG A 59 -4.82 0.12 -5.61
N ASN A 60 -5.89 -0.59 -5.90
CA ASN A 60 -6.72 -0.26 -7.05
C ASN A 60 -7.35 1.11 -6.84
N ARG A 61 -7.15 2.02 -7.79
CA ARG A 61 -7.66 3.39 -7.67
C ARG A 61 -9.18 3.43 -7.68
N LYS A 62 -9.82 2.41 -8.21
CA LYS A 62 -11.27 2.37 -8.32
C LYS A 62 -11.90 1.54 -7.23
N ILE A 63 -11.15 1.30 -6.16
CA ILE A 63 -11.67 0.50 -5.07
C ILE A 63 -12.92 1.15 -4.50
N VAL A 64 -13.89 0.30 -4.13
CA VAL A 64 -15.13 0.77 -3.54
C VAL A 64 -14.84 1.39 -2.18
N ASN A 65 -15.50 2.50 -1.88
CA ASN A 65 -15.35 3.18 -0.59
C ASN A 65 -13.96 3.75 -0.36
N LYS A 66 -13.32 4.18 -1.44
CA LYS A 66 -11.95 4.66 -1.33
C LYS A 66 -11.82 5.82 -0.33
N VAL A 67 -12.77 6.74 -0.34
CA VAL A 67 -12.71 7.90 0.56
C VAL A 67 -12.74 7.44 2.01
N GLU A 68 -13.63 6.51 2.32
CA GLU A 68 -13.73 6.01 3.68
C GLU A 68 -12.48 5.24 4.09
N LEU A 69 -11.98 4.40 3.19
CA LEU A 69 -10.77 3.63 3.48
C LEU A 69 -9.58 4.54 3.70
N THR A 70 -9.47 5.60 2.92
CA THR A 70 -8.37 6.54 3.07
C THR A 70 -8.47 7.28 4.39
N ARG A 71 -9.68 7.61 4.82
CA ARG A 71 -9.86 8.27 6.10
C ARG A 71 -9.44 7.37 7.25
N LEU A 72 -9.83 6.10 7.18
CA LEU A 72 -9.43 5.14 8.20
C LEU A 72 -7.91 4.94 8.21
N GLN A 73 -7.31 4.90 7.04
CA GLN A 73 -5.87 4.78 6.93
C GLN A 73 -5.17 5.95 7.60
N ARG A 74 -5.65 7.16 7.37
CA ARG A 74 -5.03 8.34 7.98
C ARG A 74 -5.16 8.33 9.49
N ASN A 75 -6.30 7.86 9.99
CA ASN A 75 -6.47 7.72 11.42
C ASN A 75 -5.50 6.72 12.01
N PHE A 76 -5.32 5.60 11.30
CA PHE A 76 -4.37 4.60 11.73
C PHE A 76 -2.95 5.16 11.78
N GLU A 77 -2.56 5.86 10.71
CA GLU A 77 -1.21 6.41 10.63
C GLU A 77 -0.97 7.45 11.70
N ALA A 78 -1.96 8.26 11.98
CA ALA A 78 -1.82 9.26 13.04
C ALA A 78 -1.68 8.60 14.40
N SER A 79 -2.41 7.52 14.64
CA SER A 79 -2.30 6.80 15.90
C SER A 79 -0.92 6.20 16.07
N MET A 80 -0.35 5.66 14.99
CA MET A 80 0.96 5.06 15.08
C MET A 80 2.04 6.11 15.33
N ASP A 81 1.86 7.29 14.78
CA ASP A 81 2.84 8.36 14.98
C ASP A 81 2.88 8.83 16.41
N GLU A 82 1.81 8.67 17.14
CA GLU A 82 1.75 9.13 18.52
C GLU A 82 2.40 8.14 19.49
N ILE A 83 2.75 6.99 19.02
CA ILE A 83 3.42 6.01 19.83
C ILE A 83 4.92 6.16 19.76
#